data_fd90a2af4b0a24098764bb9d27727773
#
_entry.id   fd90a2af4b0a24098764bb9d27727773
#
_cell.length_a   1.000
_cell.length_b   1.000
_cell.length_c   1.000
_cell.angle_alpha   90.00
_cell.angle_beta   90.00
_cell.angle_gamma   90.00
#
_symmetry.space_group_name_H-M   'P 1'
#
loop_
_entity.id
_entity.type
_entity.pdbx_description
1 polymer ?
#
loop_
_entity_poly.entity_id
_entity_poly.type
_entity_poly.pdbx_seq_one_letter_code
_entity_poly.pdbx_strand_id
1 'polypeptide(L)'
;MNLLPNAELFFLENKKLVRKSTRELFEGRDVLVIGLNGAFIPTDEKMVKDFEKNYLKFKDTSLIGDPTRANNISDIYFVSMNDPYVMDAWWKKMKIKNCKYLPDGSGAFSLRINEQGGMTPNQTVIEMYNKGYGKRSWRYALLIENGCQMCYVEEETPDNENTRDNLDHDPYELTTASEVLKLLKTRQQKSHVDEVNKDSLGEDYKPVLDLGQDANNSKTKIKVEDSMGLG
;
A
#
# COMPACT_ATOMS: atom_id res chain seq x y z
N MET A 1 14.95 9.63 -0.34
CA MET A 1 13.86 9.00 -1.13
C MET A 1 14.02 7.50 -1.06
N ASN A 2 13.04 6.81 -0.53
CA ASN A 2 13.06 5.34 -0.45
C ASN A 2 12.58 4.76 -1.77
N LEU A 3 13.55 4.35 -2.61
CA LEU A 3 13.24 3.68 -3.88
C LEU A 3 12.69 2.28 -3.59
N LEU A 4 11.67 1.90 -4.35
CA LEU A 4 11.16 0.53 -4.30
C LEU A 4 12.18 -0.47 -4.85
N PRO A 5 12.17 -1.69 -4.33
CA PRO A 5 12.97 -2.76 -4.89
C PRO A 5 12.55 -3.04 -6.34
N ASN A 6 13.52 -3.16 -7.23
CA ASN A 6 13.26 -3.63 -8.58
C ASN A 6 13.09 -5.15 -8.56
N ALA A 7 11.85 -5.61 -8.40
CA ALA A 7 11.48 -7.01 -8.40
C ALA A 7 10.92 -7.43 -9.75
N GLU A 8 11.20 -8.67 -10.15
CA GLU A 8 10.62 -9.28 -11.34
C GLU A 8 9.42 -10.15 -10.95
N LEU A 9 8.28 -9.84 -11.54
CA LEU A 9 7.00 -10.51 -11.31
C LEU A 9 6.52 -11.16 -12.61
N PHE A 10 5.80 -12.26 -12.49
CA PHE A 10 5.27 -12.99 -13.63
C PHE A 10 3.76 -12.90 -13.66
N PHE A 11 3.21 -12.54 -14.80
CA PHE A 11 1.77 -12.40 -15.05
C PHE A 11 1.31 -13.45 -16.05
N LEU A 12 0.04 -13.83 -15.97
CA LEU A 12 -0.56 -14.69 -16.98
C LEU A 12 -1.33 -13.84 -18.01
N GLU A 13 -0.74 -13.60 -19.17
CA GLU A 13 -1.33 -12.87 -20.27
C GLU A 13 -1.54 -13.81 -21.47
N ASN A 14 -2.78 -13.90 -21.96
CA ASN A 14 -3.13 -14.79 -23.08
C ASN A 14 -2.63 -16.24 -22.86
N LYS A 15 -2.75 -16.76 -21.64
CA LYS A 15 -2.27 -18.08 -21.21
C LYS A 15 -0.76 -18.29 -21.27
N LYS A 16 0.02 -17.22 -21.40
CA LYS A 16 1.49 -17.25 -21.39
C LYS A 16 1.99 -16.46 -20.19
N LEU A 17 3.09 -16.93 -19.60
CA LEU A 17 3.79 -16.21 -18.56
C LEU A 17 4.57 -15.03 -19.18
N VAL A 18 4.26 -13.83 -18.72
CA VAL A 18 4.93 -12.59 -19.11
C VAL A 18 5.61 -12.00 -17.89
N ARG A 19 6.89 -11.69 -18.01
CA ARG A 19 7.68 -11.05 -16.97
C ARG A 19 7.54 -9.54 -17.06
N LYS A 20 7.34 -8.90 -15.91
CA LYS A 20 7.35 -7.43 -15.75
C LYS A 20 8.11 -7.07 -14.47
N SER A 21 8.91 -6.03 -14.52
CA SER A 21 9.56 -5.48 -13.33
C SER A 21 8.66 -4.48 -12.61
N THR A 22 8.86 -4.33 -11.31
CA THR A 22 8.17 -3.28 -10.53
C THR A 22 8.52 -1.89 -11.04
N ARG A 23 9.72 -1.71 -11.59
CA ARG A 23 10.13 -0.47 -12.24
C ARG A 23 9.24 -0.15 -13.45
N GLU A 24 9.03 -1.10 -14.36
CA GLU A 24 8.14 -0.92 -15.52
C GLU A 24 6.69 -0.64 -15.13
N LEU A 25 6.25 -1.19 -13.99
CA LEU A 25 4.89 -1.02 -13.50
C LEU A 25 4.65 0.34 -12.81
N PHE A 26 5.67 0.89 -12.12
CA PHE A 26 5.50 2.01 -11.20
C PHE A 26 6.26 3.27 -11.61
N GLU A 27 7.30 3.20 -12.46
CA GLU A 27 8.05 4.38 -12.90
C GLU A 27 7.15 5.36 -13.67
N GLY A 28 7.20 6.63 -13.30
CA GLY A 28 6.36 7.67 -13.88
C GLY A 28 4.87 7.59 -13.53
N ARG A 29 4.51 6.78 -12.54
CA ARG A 29 3.11 6.56 -12.13
C ARG A 29 2.94 6.70 -10.64
N ASP A 30 1.74 7.14 -10.26
CA ASP A 30 1.29 7.10 -8.89
C ASP A 30 0.35 5.92 -8.74
N VAL A 31 0.73 4.95 -7.93
CA VAL A 31 0.00 3.69 -7.77
C VAL A 31 -0.24 3.38 -6.30
N LEU A 32 -1.34 2.72 -6.04
CA LEU A 32 -1.66 2.18 -4.73
C LEU A 32 -1.40 0.67 -4.75
N VAL A 33 -0.54 0.19 -3.86
CA VAL A 33 -0.28 -1.24 -3.69
C VAL A 33 -0.87 -1.72 -2.37
N ILE A 34 -1.70 -2.75 -2.45
CA ILE A 34 -2.42 -3.34 -1.32
C ILE A 34 -1.91 -4.75 -1.07
N GLY A 35 -1.41 -5.02 0.13
CA GLY A 35 -0.98 -6.35 0.55
C GLY A 35 -2.16 -7.24 0.92
N LEU A 36 -2.10 -8.51 0.51
CA LEU A 36 -3.10 -9.54 0.78
C LEU A 36 -2.47 -10.78 1.39
N ASN A 37 -3.14 -11.38 2.36
CA ASN A 37 -2.70 -12.68 2.92
C ASN A 37 -2.79 -13.80 1.89
N GLY A 38 -3.77 -13.77 0.98
CA GLY A 38 -3.83 -14.76 -0.10
C GLY A 38 -5.11 -14.77 -0.92
N ALA A 39 -4.97 -15.30 -2.13
CA ALA A 39 -6.11 -15.55 -2.98
C ALA A 39 -7.10 -16.51 -2.33
N PHE A 40 -8.40 -16.30 -2.58
CA PHE A 40 -9.52 -17.09 -2.05
C PHE A 40 -9.76 -16.98 -0.54
N ILE A 41 -8.98 -16.20 0.22
CA ILE A 41 -9.25 -15.91 1.62
C ILE A 41 -10.46 -14.97 1.71
N PRO A 42 -11.49 -15.29 2.53
CA PRO A 42 -12.75 -14.53 2.54
C PRO A 42 -12.58 -13.04 2.84
N THR A 43 -11.70 -12.69 3.78
CA THR A 43 -11.40 -11.29 4.12
C THR A 43 -10.74 -10.56 2.97
N ASP A 44 -9.82 -11.22 2.25
CA ASP A 44 -9.16 -10.64 1.08
C ASP A 44 -10.13 -10.48 -0.10
N GLU A 45 -11.07 -11.41 -0.28
CA GLU A 45 -12.16 -11.23 -1.26
C GLU A 45 -13.02 -10.00 -0.95
N LYS A 46 -13.34 -9.79 0.32
CA LYS A 46 -14.08 -8.60 0.80
C LYS A 46 -13.28 -7.33 0.50
N MET A 47 -11.99 -7.33 0.84
CA MET A 47 -11.09 -6.20 0.63
C MET A 47 -10.99 -5.83 -0.86
N VAL A 48 -10.69 -6.77 -1.74
CA VAL A 48 -10.59 -6.51 -3.19
C VAL A 48 -11.91 -5.95 -3.76
N LYS A 49 -13.06 -6.50 -3.36
CA LYS A 49 -14.38 -6.01 -3.79
C LYS A 49 -14.69 -4.61 -3.25
N ASP A 50 -14.23 -4.27 -2.05
CA ASP A 50 -14.40 -2.94 -1.47
C ASP A 50 -13.62 -1.88 -2.28
N PHE A 51 -12.37 -2.14 -2.63
CA PHE A 51 -11.59 -1.25 -3.48
C PHE A 51 -12.13 -1.18 -4.91
N GLU A 52 -12.54 -2.29 -5.49
CA GLU A 52 -13.17 -2.30 -6.83
C GLU A 52 -14.42 -1.42 -6.87
N LYS A 53 -15.28 -1.51 -5.86
CA LYS A 53 -16.49 -0.67 -5.71
C LYS A 53 -16.15 0.81 -5.59
N ASN A 54 -15.08 1.13 -4.90
CA ASN A 54 -14.64 2.51 -4.64
C ASN A 54 -13.59 3.01 -5.66
N TYR A 55 -13.27 2.23 -6.71
CA TYR A 55 -12.18 2.50 -7.63
C TYR A 55 -12.18 3.94 -8.19
N LEU A 56 -13.34 4.43 -8.63
CA LEU A 56 -13.46 5.79 -9.18
C LEU A 56 -13.16 6.90 -8.17
N LYS A 57 -13.36 6.65 -6.87
CA LYS A 57 -12.98 7.61 -5.83
C LYS A 57 -11.47 7.75 -5.70
N PHE A 58 -10.72 6.68 -5.94
CA PHE A 58 -9.26 6.72 -5.98
C PHE A 58 -8.70 7.38 -7.24
N LYS A 59 -9.51 7.50 -8.29
CA LYS A 59 -9.16 8.23 -9.52
C LYS A 59 -9.41 9.72 -9.44
N ASP A 60 -10.02 10.20 -8.35
CA ASP A 60 -10.24 11.62 -8.16
C ASP A 60 -8.89 12.33 -7.98
N THR A 61 -8.58 13.24 -8.89
CA THR A 61 -7.33 14.01 -8.90
C THR A 61 -7.12 14.86 -7.65
N SER A 62 -8.20 15.14 -6.94
CA SER A 62 -8.13 15.88 -5.67
C SER A 62 -7.51 15.11 -4.51
N LEU A 63 -7.17 13.84 -4.70
CA LEU A 63 -6.61 12.98 -3.64
C LEU A 63 -5.09 13.02 -3.53
N ILE A 64 -4.39 13.55 -4.52
CA ILE A 64 -2.93 13.59 -4.55
C ILE A 64 -2.47 15.04 -4.59
N GLY A 65 -1.79 15.47 -3.54
CA GLY A 65 -1.63 16.83 -3.05
C GLY A 65 -0.82 17.82 -3.88
N ASP A 66 -0.50 17.58 -5.13
CA ASP A 66 0.17 18.58 -5.97
C ASP A 66 -0.76 19.01 -7.10
N PRO A 67 -1.39 20.20 -7.00
CA PRO A 67 -2.27 20.71 -8.05
C PRO A 67 -1.55 20.99 -9.38
N THR A 68 -0.21 21.04 -9.37
CA THR A 68 0.61 21.22 -10.58
C THR A 68 0.90 19.90 -11.28
N ARG A 69 0.73 18.78 -10.57
CA ARG A 69 0.80 17.43 -11.13
C ARG A 69 -0.61 16.93 -11.40
N ALA A 70 -0.89 16.54 -12.62
CA ALA A 70 -2.12 15.82 -12.99
C ALA A 70 -2.12 14.39 -12.40
N ASN A 71 -1.90 14.28 -11.09
CA ASN A 71 -1.57 13.04 -10.42
C ASN A 71 -2.81 12.46 -9.75
N ASN A 72 -3.54 11.65 -10.49
CA ASN A 72 -4.47 10.68 -9.92
C ASN A 72 -3.76 9.35 -9.71
N ILE A 73 -4.22 8.56 -8.79
CA ILE A 73 -3.77 7.16 -8.66
C ILE A 73 -4.02 6.46 -10.00
N SER A 74 -2.93 6.14 -10.70
CA SER A 74 -2.98 5.54 -12.04
C SER A 74 -3.57 4.14 -11.99
N ASP A 75 -3.20 3.36 -10.97
CA ASP A 75 -3.64 1.99 -10.80
C ASP A 75 -3.69 1.59 -9.33
N ILE A 76 -4.54 0.63 -9.01
CA ILE A 76 -4.58 -0.06 -7.71
C ILE A 76 -4.17 -1.50 -7.95
N TYR A 77 -3.07 -1.91 -7.32
CA TYR A 77 -2.52 -3.25 -7.39
C TYR A 77 -2.70 -3.98 -6.07
N PHE A 78 -3.11 -5.23 -6.15
CA PHE A 78 -3.18 -6.13 -5.00
C PHE A 78 -2.05 -7.15 -5.09
N VAL A 79 -1.09 -7.07 -4.17
CA VAL A 79 0.03 -8.00 -4.10
C VAL A 79 -0.29 -9.18 -3.20
N SER A 80 0.01 -10.38 -3.68
CA SER A 80 -0.11 -11.60 -2.89
C SER A 80 1.02 -12.57 -3.24
N MET A 81 1.52 -13.28 -2.24
CA MET A 81 2.51 -14.36 -2.42
C MET A 81 1.87 -15.63 -2.98
N ASN A 82 1.01 -15.45 -3.96
CA ASN A 82 0.45 -16.51 -4.80
C ASN A 82 1.01 -16.41 -6.21
N ASP A 83 1.06 -17.54 -6.90
CA ASP A 83 1.53 -17.62 -8.28
C ASP A 83 0.55 -16.98 -9.28
N PRO A 84 0.98 -16.69 -10.52
CA PRO A 84 0.15 -15.99 -11.51
C PRO A 84 -1.08 -16.79 -11.95
N TYR A 85 -1.06 -18.12 -11.90
CA TYR A 85 -2.22 -18.92 -12.28
C TYR A 85 -3.33 -18.83 -11.24
N VAL A 86 -2.95 -18.89 -9.96
CA VAL A 86 -3.87 -18.73 -8.83
C VAL A 86 -4.49 -17.33 -8.84
N MET A 87 -3.67 -16.28 -9.01
CA MET A 87 -4.15 -14.90 -9.04
C MET A 87 -5.08 -14.64 -10.22
N ASP A 88 -4.74 -15.11 -11.42
CA ASP A 88 -5.59 -14.98 -12.61
C ASP A 88 -6.93 -15.68 -12.44
N ALA A 89 -6.94 -16.92 -11.95
CA ALA A 89 -8.15 -17.68 -11.70
C ALA A 89 -9.06 -17.01 -10.67
N TRP A 90 -8.47 -16.50 -9.59
CA TRP A 90 -9.19 -15.80 -8.54
C TRP A 90 -9.80 -14.50 -9.04
N TRP A 91 -9.02 -13.67 -9.77
CA TRP A 91 -9.49 -12.40 -10.35
C TRP A 91 -10.68 -12.60 -11.31
N LYS A 92 -10.59 -13.62 -12.16
CA LYS A 92 -11.67 -14.01 -13.06
C LYS A 92 -12.92 -14.46 -12.32
N LYS A 93 -12.75 -15.29 -11.26
CA LYS A 93 -13.88 -15.73 -10.41
C LYS A 93 -14.59 -14.55 -9.76
N MET A 94 -13.84 -13.58 -9.24
CA MET A 94 -14.40 -12.39 -8.61
C MET A 94 -14.98 -11.37 -9.59
N LYS A 95 -14.67 -11.50 -10.89
CA LYS A 95 -15.06 -10.56 -11.96
C LYS A 95 -14.56 -9.13 -11.73
N ILE A 96 -13.35 -8.98 -11.18
CA ILE A 96 -12.70 -7.70 -10.98
C ILE A 96 -12.30 -7.11 -12.34
N LYS A 97 -12.58 -5.82 -12.55
CA LYS A 97 -12.41 -5.14 -13.84
C LYS A 97 -11.38 -4.03 -13.82
N ASN A 98 -11.32 -3.26 -12.74
CA ASN A 98 -10.54 -2.04 -12.65
C ASN A 98 -9.26 -2.25 -11.84
N CYS A 99 -9.35 -2.86 -10.66
CA CYS A 99 -8.20 -3.20 -9.86
C CYS A 99 -7.36 -4.28 -10.52
N LYS A 100 -6.06 -4.28 -10.27
CA LYS A 100 -5.07 -5.20 -10.84
C LYS A 100 -4.46 -6.08 -9.76
N TYR A 101 -3.95 -7.24 -10.13
CA TYR A 101 -3.20 -8.11 -9.22
C TYR A 101 -1.71 -8.08 -9.52
N LEU A 102 -0.90 -8.28 -8.47
CA LEU A 102 0.55 -8.48 -8.52
C LEU A 102 0.84 -9.88 -7.99
N PRO A 103 1.14 -10.86 -8.85
CA PRO A 103 1.47 -12.20 -8.41
C PRO A 103 2.92 -12.22 -7.94
N ASP A 104 3.12 -12.37 -6.64
CA ASP A 104 4.44 -12.38 -6.01
C ASP A 104 4.76 -13.74 -5.38
N GLY A 105 4.50 -14.83 -6.13
CA GLY A 105 4.64 -16.20 -5.63
C GLY A 105 6.04 -16.56 -5.15
N SER A 106 7.07 -15.86 -5.62
CA SER A 106 8.45 -16.01 -5.14
C SER A 106 8.79 -15.10 -3.95
N GLY A 107 7.92 -14.16 -3.59
CA GLY A 107 8.19 -13.13 -2.60
C GLY A 107 9.18 -12.06 -3.06
N ALA A 108 9.46 -11.98 -4.36
CA ALA A 108 10.50 -11.09 -4.90
C ALA A 108 10.25 -9.61 -4.59
N PHE A 109 9.01 -9.19 -4.47
CA PHE A 109 8.62 -7.85 -4.07
C PHE A 109 8.43 -7.75 -2.55
N SER A 110 7.58 -8.59 -1.97
CA SER A 110 7.19 -8.51 -0.56
C SER A 110 8.37 -8.67 0.41
N LEU A 111 9.29 -9.61 0.14
CA LEU A 111 10.47 -9.80 0.98
C LEU A 111 11.43 -8.63 0.91
N ARG A 112 11.64 -8.07 -0.29
CA ARG A 112 12.59 -6.96 -0.46
C ARG A 112 12.08 -5.63 0.10
N ILE A 113 10.78 -5.36 0.03
CA ILE A 113 10.20 -4.20 0.72
C ILE A 113 10.48 -4.28 2.22
N ASN A 114 10.34 -5.46 2.80
CA ASN A 114 10.59 -5.68 4.21
C ASN A 114 12.07 -5.49 4.59
N GLU A 115 13.00 -5.93 3.73
CA GLU A 115 14.43 -5.90 3.99
C GLU A 115 15.07 -4.52 3.77
N GLN A 116 14.58 -3.74 2.81
CA GLN A 116 15.24 -2.49 2.42
C GLN A 116 14.97 -1.33 3.37
N GLY A 117 14.16 -1.53 4.38
CA GLY A 117 13.82 -0.52 5.38
C GLY A 117 13.33 0.77 4.69
N GLY A 118 12.48 1.48 5.24
CA GLY A 118 11.92 2.68 4.67
C GLY A 118 10.72 3.07 5.49
N MET A 119 9.71 3.61 4.84
CA MET A 119 8.43 3.92 5.47
C MET A 119 7.57 2.67 5.75
N THR A 120 8.00 1.51 5.29
CA THR A 120 7.33 0.25 5.58
C THR A 120 7.67 -0.24 6.98
N PRO A 121 6.71 -0.75 7.73
CA PRO A 121 6.96 -1.35 9.02
C PRO A 121 7.81 -2.61 8.90
N ASN A 122 8.29 -3.07 10.01
CA ASN A 122 9.27 -4.15 10.10
C ASN A 122 8.78 -5.49 9.55
N GLN A 123 7.48 -5.63 9.20
CA GLN A 123 6.95 -6.92 8.80
C GLN A 123 5.82 -6.80 7.76
N THR A 124 6.18 -6.71 6.49
CA THR A 124 5.25 -6.83 5.35
C THR A 124 5.01 -8.29 4.94
N VAL A 125 5.79 -9.22 5.47
CA VAL A 125 5.67 -10.65 5.26
C VAL A 125 5.47 -11.34 6.60
N ILE A 126 4.51 -12.24 6.67
CA ILE A 126 4.16 -13.03 7.84
C ILE A 126 4.32 -14.52 7.55
N GLU A 127 4.55 -15.29 8.59
CA GLU A 127 4.64 -16.76 8.54
C GLU A 127 3.35 -17.39 9.09
N MET A 128 2.64 -18.13 8.26
CA MET A 128 1.34 -18.74 8.56
C MET A 128 1.38 -20.27 8.42
N TYR A 129 2.43 -20.85 8.98
CA TYR A 129 2.68 -22.30 8.86
C TYR A 129 1.64 -23.16 9.61
N ASN A 130 1.13 -22.67 10.75
CA ASN A 130 0.06 -23.34 11.50
C ASN A 130 -1.26 -23.45 10.71
N LYS A 131 -1.46 -22.60 9.70
CA LYS A 131 -2.62 -22.62 8.79
C LYS A 131 -2.29 -23.28 7.44
N GLY A 132 -1.09 -23.79 7.27
CA GLY A 132 -0.63 -24.38 6.01
C GLY A 132 -0.43 -23.36 4.88
N TYR A 133 -0.36 -22.06 5.17
CA TYR A 133 -0.22 -21.03 4.15
C TYR A 133 1.25 -20.75 3.80
N GLY A 134 2.20 -21.06 4.70
CA GLY A 134 3.59 -20.67 4.58
C GLY A 134 3.78 -19.15 4.72
N LYS A 135 4.72 -18.58 3.98
CA LYS A 135 4.93 -17.12 3.97
C LYS A 135 3.83 -16.42 3.17
N ARG A 136 3.34 -15.30 3.71
CA ARG A 136 2.29 -14.48 3.09
C ARG A 136 2.63 -12.99 3.23
N SER A 137 2.09 -12.18 2.32
CA SER A 137 2.07 -10.74 2.54
C SER A 137 1.11 -10.39 3.67
N TRP A 138 1.47 -9.40 4.49
CA TRP A 138 0.53 -8.81 5.43
C TRP A 138 -0.49 -7.91 4.72
N ARG A 139 -1.54 -7.48 5.43
CA ARG A 139 -2.47 -6.47 4.91
C ARG A 139 -1.93 -5.08 5.19
N TYR A 140 -1.65 -4.37 4.13
CA TYR A 140 -1.21 -2.98 4.13
C TYR A 140 -1.73 -2.25 2.89
N ALA A 141 -1.71 -0.92 2.94
CA ALA A 141 -1.85 -0.05 1.79
C ALA A 141 -0.61 0.85 1.68
N LEU A 142 0.02 0.86 0.53
CA LEU A 142 1.23 1.60 0.23
C LEU A 142 1.00 2.50 -0.98
N LEU A 143 1.13 3.82 -0.80
CA LEU A 143 1.17 4.77 -1.91
C LEU A 143 2.58 4.86 -2.46
N ILE A 144 2.70 4.71 -3.76
CA ILE A 144 3.92 4.82 -4.52
C ILE A 144 3.75 5.97 -5.51
N GLU A 145 4.61 6.98 -5.44
CA GLU A 145 4.67 8.08 -6.40
C GLU A 145 5.98 7.99 -7.17
N ASN A 146 5.88 7.84 -8.48
CA ASN A 146 7.05 7.74 -9.38
C ASN A 146 8.11 6.74 -8.90
N GLY A 147 7.70 5.56 -8.46
CA GLY A 147 8.60 4.51 -7.99
C GLY A 147 9.16 4.70 -6.57
N CYS A 148 8.72 5.73 -5.85
CA CYS A 148 9.13 5.98 -4.47
C CYS A 148 7.97 5.70 -3.50
N GLN A 149 8.28 5.14 -2.35
CA GLN A 149 7.31 4.98 -1.27
C GLN A 149 6.97 6.35 -0.65
N MET A 150 5.70 6.66 -0.50
CA MET A 150 5.23 7.95 0.01
C MET A 150 4.44 7.84 1.30
N CYS A 151 3.51 6.93 1.42
CA CYS A 151 2.78 6.68 2.66
C CYS A 151 2.37 5.22 2.78
N TYR A 152 2.13 4.82 4.01
CA TYR A 152 1.87 3.45 4.37
C TYR A 152 0.88 3.36 5.54
N VAL A 153 -0.02 2.41 5.47
CA VAL A 153 -0.89 2.00 6.58
C VAL A 153 -1.02 0.47 6.56
N GLU A 154 -1.09 -0.13 7.72
CA GLU A 154 -1.22 -1.58 7.87
C GLU A 154 -2.25 -1.94 8.93
N GLU A 155 -2.73 -3.18 8.87
CA GLU A 155 -3.54 -3.72 9.96
C GLU A 155 -2.69 -3.92 11.21
N GLU A 156 -3.27 -3.62 12.36
CA GLU A 156 -2.62 -3.84 13.65
C GLU A 156 -2.72 -5.29 14.10
N THR A 157 -1.75 -5.69 14.90
CA THR A 157 -1.82 -6.93 15.68
C THR A 157 -2.40 -6.63 17.07
N PRO A 158 -2.97 -7.59 17.76
CA PRO A 158 -3.35 -7.41 19.16
C PRO A 158 -2.16 -7.00 20.03
N ASP A 159 -2.40 -6.13 21.00
CA ASP A 159 -1.40 -5.48 21.86
C ASP A 159 -0.45 -6.43 22.59
N ASN A 160 -0.78 -7.70 22.67
CA ASN A 160 0.01 -8.72 23.39
C ASN A 160 0.85 -9.63 22.50
N GLU A 161 0.85 -9.41 21.18
CA GLU A 161 1.58 -10.25 20.25
C GLU A 161 2.82 -9.53 19.72
N ASN A 162 3.99 -10.10 19.98
CA ASN A 162 5.27 -9.57 19.51
C ASN A 162 5.52 -9.84 18.01
N THR A 163 4.68 -10.67 17.40
CA THR A 163 4.81 -11.08 16.00
C THR A 163 3.44 -11.24 15.36
N ARG A 164 3.37 -11.00 14.06
CA ARG A 164 2.18 -11.25 13.22
C ARG A 164 2.13 -12.69 12.70
N ASP A 165 3.09 -13.49 13.05
CA ASP A 165 3.16 -14.86 12.56
C ASP A 165 2.12 -15.74 13.24
N ASN A 166 1.50 -16.60 12.45
CA ASN A 166 0.50 -17.57 12.91
C ASN A 166 -0.72 -17.01 13.64
N LEU A 167 -1.10 -15.76 13.35
CA LEU A 167 -2.25 -15.10 13.96
C LEU A 167 -3.54 -15.89 13.74
N ASP A 168 -4.35 -15.98 14.80
CA ASP A 168 -5.68 -16.61 14.74
C ASP A 168 -6.76 -15.70 14.16
N HIS A 169 -6.63 -14.40 14.36
CA HIS A 169 -7.55 -13.41 13.82
C HIS A 169 -7.05 -12.86 12.47
N ASP A 170 -7.97 -12.27 11.73
CA ASP A 170 -7.78 -11.84 10.35
C ASP A 170 -8.31 -10.40 10.18
N PRO A 171 -7.57 -9.38 10.69
CA PRO A 171 -8.07 -8.02 10.81
C PRO A 171 -8.26 -7.36 9.42
N TYR A 172 -9.32 -6.56 9.29
CA TYR A 172 -9.59 -5.70 8.15
C TYR A 172 -10.37 -4.48 8.62
N GLU A 173 -9.66 -3.54 9.23
CA GLU A 173 -10.21 -2.31 9.82
C GLU A 173 -9.50 -1.06 9.30
N LEU A 174 -8.16 -1.04 9.32
CA LEU A 174 -7.35 0.12 8.99
C LEU A 174 -7.03 0.23 7.50
N THR A 175 -7.01 -0.89 6.78
CA THR A 175 -6.73 -0.95 5.34
C THR A 175 -7.98 -1.01 4.47
N THR A 176 -9.15 -0.65 5.02
CA THR A 176 -10.38 -0.55 4.23
C THR A 176 -10.27 0.56 3.19
N ALA A 177 -11.01 0.44 2.07
CA ALA A 177 -11.00 1.48 1.03
C ALA A 177 -11.36 2.87 1.60
N SER A 178 -12.26 2.95 2.58
CA SER A 178 -12.64 4.21 3.23
C SER A 178 -11.51 4.82 4.06
N GLU A 179 -10.80 4.02 4.87
CA GLU A 179 -9.69 4.53 5.68
C GLU A 179 -8.50 4.94 4.82
N VAL A 180 -8.18 4.17 3.78
CA VAL A 180 -7.14 4.54 2.82
C VAL A 180 -7.49 5.83 2.07
N LEU A 181 -8.74 6.01 1.63
CA LEU A 181 -9.19 7.28 1.03
C LEU A 181 -9.07 8.46 1.99
N LYS A 182 -9.41 8.27 3.26
CA LYS A 182 -9.28 9.29 4.31
C LYS A 182 -7.81 9.66 4.54
N LEU A 183 -6.92 8.67 4.61
CA LEU A 183 -5.48 8.87 4.72
C LEU A 183 -4.93 9.74 3.58
N LEU A 184 -5.28 9.40 2.34
CA LEU A 184 -4.84 10.14 1.15
C LEU A 184 -5.33 11.59 1.17
N LYS A 185 -6.59 11.84 1.55
CA LYS A 185 -7.15 13.19 1.71
C LYS A 185 -6.45 14.00 2.79
N THR A 186 -6.18 13.40 3.94
CA THR A 186 -5.48 14.07 5.04
C THR A 186 -4.06 14.46 4.65
N ARG A 187 -3.36 13.59 3.91
CA ARG A 187 -2.03 13.88 3.38
C ARG A 187 -2.05 15.09 2.44
N GLN A 188 -3.03 15.17 1.55
CA GLN A 188 -3.20 16.29 0.64
C GLN A 188 -3.41 17.63 1.38
N GLN A 189 -4.27 17.63 2.39
CA GLN A 189 -4.53 18.84 3.17
C GLN A 189 -3.27 19.36 3.87
N LYS A 190 -2.44 18.47 4.41
CA LYS A 190 -1.17 18.84 5.04
C LYS A 190 -0.18 19.43 4.03
N SER A 191 0.03 18.81 2.88
CA SER A 191 0.94 19.34 1.86
C SER A 191 0.52 20.73 1.37
N HIS A 192 -0.77 20.99 1.21
CA HIS A 192 -1.27 22.31 0.82
C HIS A 192 -1.05 23.37 1.91
N VAL A 193 -1.24 23.03 3.18
CA VAL A 193 -0.98 23.94 4.31
C VAL A 193 0.51 24.25 4.41
N ASP A 194 1.38 23.28 4.20
CA ASP A 194 2.84 23.48 4.23
C ASP A 194 3.32 24.36 3.08
N GLU A 195 2.77 24.22 1.88
CA GLU A 195 3.05 25.11 0.74
C GLU A 195 2.61 26.55 1.01
N VAL A 196 1.38 26.76 1.48
CA VAL A 196 0.86 28.11 1.82
C VAL A 196 1.70 28.76 2.93
N ASN A 197 2.11 28.00 3.94
CA ASN A 197 2.97 28.51 5.01
C ASN A 197 4.38 28.82 4.53
N LYS A 198 4.95 28.00 3.63
CA LYS A 198 6.27 28.27 3.05
C LYS A 198 6.27 29.54 2.21
N ASP A 199 5.24 29.74 1.38
CA ASP A 199 5.08 30.93 0.58
C ASP A 199 4.86 32.19 1.42
N SER A 200 4.20 32.09 2.57
CA SER A 200 3.91 33.20 3.46
C SER A 200 5.01 33.54 4.48
N LEU A 201 5.81 32.56 4.89
CA LEU A 201 6.82 32.66 5.96
C LEU A 201 8.27 32.64 5.46
N GLY A 202 8.51 32.40 4.16
CA GLY A 202 9.83 32.31 3.54
C GLY A 202 10.58 31.01 3.73
N GLU A 203 11.83 30.96 3.22
CA GLU A 203 12.65 29.73 3.17
C GLU A 203 13.04 29.15 4.56
N ASP A 204 12.86 29.91 5.64
CA ASP A 204 13.15 29.49 7.02
C ASP A 204 11.99 28.71 7.68
N TYR A 205 10.86 28.54 7.00
CA TYR A 205 9.75 27.75 7.53
C TYR A 205 10.12 26.27 7.67
N LYS A 206 10.10 25.80 8.92
CA LYS A 206 10.19 24.35 9.23
C LYS A 206 8.80 23.85 9.60
N PRO A 207 8.19 22.96 8.83
CA PRO A 207 6.91 22.37 9.20
C PRO A 207 7.01 21.69 10.56
N VAL A 208 6.17 22.10 11.49
CA VAL A 208 6.07 21.44 12.80
C VAL A 208 5.27 20.16 12.57
N LEU A 209 5.94 19.03 12.61
CA LEU A 209 5.32 17.71 12.74
C LEU A 209 4.73 17.57 14.16
N ASP A 210 3.65 18.31 14.44
CA ASP A 210 2.86 18.06 15.62
C ASP A 210 1.93 16.89 15.32
N LEU A 211 2.41 15.70 15.66
CA LEU A 211 1.58 14.52 15.80
C LEU A 211 0.78 14.70 17.09
N GLY A 212 -0.31 15.53 16.99
CA GLY A 212 -1.15 15.89 18.10
C GLY A 212 -1.39 14.70 19.02
N GLN A 213 -0.96 14.87 20.26
CA GLN A 213 -1.34 14.01 21.38
C GLN A 213 -2.82 14.28 21.70
N ASP A 214 -3.72 13.84 20.85
CA ASP A 214 -5.07 13.54 21.28
C ASP A 214 -5.08 12.07 21.78
N ALA A 215 -4.45 11.92 22.93
CA ALA A 215 -4.56 10.73 23.74
C ALA A 215 -6.02 10.58 24.16
N ASN A 216 -6.74 9.73 23.51
CA ASN A 216 -7.84 8.92 24.04
C ASN A 216 -8.92 8.57 23.01
N ASN A 217 -8.64 8.37 21.76
CA ASN A 217 -9.55 7.57 20.94
C ASN A 217 -9.14 7.46 19.46
N SER A 218 -7.94 7.04 19.13
CA SER A 218 -7.76 6.56 17.77
C SER A 218 -6.75 5.42 17.71
N LYS A 219 -7.23 4.28 17.28
CA LYS A 219 -6.45 3.08 16.99
C LYS A 219 -5.61 3.21 15.70
N THR A 220 -5.36 4.41 15.22
CA THR A 220 -4.69 4.62 13.95
C THR A 220 -3.28 5.18 14.17
N LYS A 221 -2.26 4.34 14.09
CA LYS A 221 -0.87 4.79 13.96
C LYS A 221 -0.58 5.07 12.49
N ILE A 222 -0.66 6.33 12.09
CA ILE A 222 -0.23 6.78 10.77
C ILE A 222 1.23 7.17 10.89
N LYS A 223 2.14 6.46 10.23
CA LYS A 223 3.52 6.90 10.05
C LYS A 223 3.64 7.61 8.71
N VAL A 224 3.81 8.91 8.75
CA VAL A 224 4.23 9.74 7.63
C VAL A 224 5.65 10.16 7.93
N GLU A 225 6.63 9.63 7.21
CA GLU A 225 8.01 10.11 7.29
C GLU A 225 8.29 10.98 6.06
N ASP A 226 8.38 12.29 6.27
CA ASP A 226 8.94 13.20 5.28
C ASP A 226 10.46 13.05 5.28
N SER A 227 11.01 12.39 4.27
CA SER A 227 12.44 12.33 4.03
C SER A 227 12.90 13.60 3.29
N MET A 228 12.90 14.74 3.97
CA MET A 228 13.75 15.86 3.57
C MET A 228 14.87 15.99 4.61
N GLY A 229 15.88 15.18 4.47
CA GLY A 229 17.17 15.34 5.13
C GLY A 229 18.15 15.93 4.12
N LEU A 230 18.35 17.23 4.19
CA LEU A 230 19.50 17.90 3.60
C LEU A 230 20.73 17.60 4.47
N GLY A 231 21.76 17.08 3.87
CA GLY A 231 23.06 16.90 4.45
C GLY A 231 24.01 16.31 3.43
#